data_fc1b9a0a36acd5d462d3f06fb0e22917
#
_entry.id   fc1b9a0a36acd5d462d3f06fb0e22917
#
_cell.length_a   1.000
_cell.length_b   1.000
_cell.length_c   1.000
_cell.angle_alpha   90.00
_cell.angle_beta   90.00
_cell.angle_gamma   90.00
#
_symmetry.space_group_name_H-M   'P 1'
#
loop_
_entity.id
_entity.type
_entity.pdbx_description
1 polymer ?
#
loop_
_entity_poly.entity_id
_entity_poly.type
_entity_poly.pdbx_seq_one_letter_code
_entity_poly.pdbx_strand_id
1 'polypeptide(L)'
;IARKIKRIIEVALKREGLELAGWRDVPINPSVCGEMALNTLPQIEQIFVNCPQEISAENFNRRLFLARRRAENKFEDLDPYAYINSLSSDSISYKGMVMPDVLAEFYPDLLDERMATSACLFHQRFSTNTLPEWRLAQPFRYLAHNGEINTIQGNRNWAIARSKYFCSDSLPDIKDIDPIVSLNGSDSSTLDNMLEVMQAAGMSIIQAMRVLIPPAWQANEMMDADIKAFYEFYSCQMEPWDGPAGIVMMNGRYAACCLDRNGLRPARYVITKDRHITIASEIGVYDYPADAVIKKGRLGPGEMLAIDLLKGELLDNQKIHDQIKDGAPYKSCLLYTSPSPRDGLLSRMPSSA
;
A
#
# COMPACT_ATOMS: atom_id res chain seq x y z
N ILE A 1 -29.77 3.20 -4.61
CA ILE A 1 -28.52 2.45 -4.34
C ILE A 1 -27.68 3.24 -3.34
N ALA A 2 -27.26 4.49 -3.59
CA ALA A 2 -26.38 5.28 -2.72
C ALA A 2 -26.81 5.31 -1.23
N ARG A 3 -28.11 5.56 -0.96
CA ARG A 3 -28.64 5.53 0.43
C ARG A 3 -28.46 4.16 1.12
N LYS A 4 -28.58 3.06 0.38
CA LYS A 4 -28.36 1.71 0.93
C LYS A 4 -26.89 1.50 1.26
N ILE A 5 -25.98 1.92 0.38
CA ILE A 5 -24.54 1.83 0.59
C ILE A 5 -24.12 2.66 1.81
N LYS A 6 -24.56 3.92 1.93
CA LYS A 6 -24.33 4.74 3.13
C LYS A 6 -24.75 4.02 4.40
N ARG A 7 -25.96 3.44 4.39
CA ARG A 7 -26.46 2.71 5.57
C ARG A 7 -25.60 1.49 5.93
N ILE A 8 -25.08 0.77 4.92
CA ILE A 8 -24.17 -0.36 5.16
C ILE A 8 -22.88 0.14 5.81
N ILE A 9 -22.31 1.24 5.33
CA ILE A 9 -21.08 1.84 5.89
C ILE A 9 -21.32 2.29 7.33
N GLU A 10 -22.41 2.98 7.61
CA GLU A 10 -22.79 3.43 8.96
C GLU A 10 -22.96 2.25 9.94
N VAL A 11 -23.60 1.17 9.49
CA VAL A 11 -23.75 -0.05 10.31
C VAL A 11 -22.39 -0.71 10.57
N ALA A 12 -21.50 -0.74 9.57
CA ALA A 12 -20.17 -1.29 9.75
C ALA A 12 -19.32 -0.46 10.73
N LEU A 13 -19.38 0.88 10.64
CA LEU A 13 -18.72 1.79 11.60
C LEU A 13 -19.25 1.57 13.01
N LYS A 14 -20.57 1.49 13.19
CA LYS A 14 -21.20 1.25 14.49
C LYS A 14 -20.76 -0.09 15.10
N ARG A 15 -20.59 -1.13 14.27
CA ARG A 15 -20.07 -2.43 14.73
C ARG A 15 -18.67 -2.31 15.33
N GLU A 16 -17.85 -1.41 14.81
CA GLU A 16 -16.51 -1.11 15.33
C GLU A 16 -16.52 -0.13 16.50
N GLY A 17 -17.68 0.28 16.98
CA GLY A 17 -17.82 1.28 18.06
C GLY A 17 -17.41 2.69 17.60
N LEU A 18 -17.54 2.97 16.30
CA LEU A 18 -17.23 4.27 15.72
C LEU A 18 -18.51 5.06 15.47
N GLU A 19 -18.45 6.36 15.75
CA GLU A 19 -19.56 7.28 15.59
C GLU A 19 -19.41 8.11 14.34
N LEU A 20 -20.50 8.20 13.56
CA LEU A 20 -20.58 9.05 12.38
C LEU A 20 -20.67 10.54 12.81
N ALA A 21 -19.78 11.36 12.30
CA ALA A 21 -19.87 12.82 12.43
C ALA A 21 -20.71 13.44 11.31
N GLY A 22 -20.68 12.88 10.11
CA GLY A 22 -21.50 13.37 9.00
C GLY A 22 -21.04 12.93 7.62
N TRP A 23 -21.79 13.36 6.61
CA TRP A 23 -21.50 13.17 5.20
C TRP A 23 -21.43 14.52 4.48
N ARG A 24 -20.59 14.59 3.45
CA ARG A 24 -20.44 15.75 2.57
C ARG A 24 -20.40 15.28 1.12
N ASP A 25 -21.12 15.94 0.22
CA ASP A 25 -20.86 15.84 -1.20
C ASP A 25 -19.51 16.51 -1.50
N VAL A 26 -18.63 15.80 -2.19
CA VAL A 26 -17.33 16.37 -2.59
C VAL A 26 -17.56 17.33 -3.74
N PRO A 27 -17.14 18.60 -3.65
CA PRO A 27 -17.23 19.52 -4.77
C PRO A 27 -16.41 19.01 -5.96
N ILE A 28 -17.03 18.93 -7.13
CA ILE A 28 -16.37 18.54 -8.38
C ILE A 28 -16.79 19.48 -9.51
N ASN A 29 -15.91 19.64 -10.49
CA ASN A 29 -16.18 20.34 -11.74
C ASN A 29 -16.17 19.35 -12.93
N PRO A 30 -17.31 18.78 -13.32
CA PRO A 30 -17.38 17.82 -14.41
C PRO A 30 -17.00 18.40 -15.79
N SER A 31 -17.03 19.73 -15.96
CA SER A 31 -16.80 20.36 -17.27
C SER A 31 -15.37 20.16 -17.81
N VAL A 32 -14.42 19.80 -16.94
CA VAL A 32 -13.01 19.52 -17.32
C VAL A 32 -12.78 18.06 -17.72
N CYS A 33 -13.79 17.21 -17.61
CA CYS A 33 -13.70 15.80 -17.94
C CYS A 33 -13.93 15.57 -19.45
N GLY A 34 -13.21 14.59 -20.00
CA GLY A 34 -13.53 14.04 -21.31
C GLY A 34 -14.80 13.18 -21.31
N GLU A 35 -15.37 12.91 -22.48
CA GLU A 35 -16.63 12.19 -22.66
C GLU A 35 -16.66 10.81 -21.96
N MET A 36 -15.58 10.03 -22.08
CA MET A 36 -15.47 8.71 -21.44
C MET A 36 -15.57 8.81 -19.91
N ALA A 37 -14.94 9.80 -19.32
CA ALA A 37 -14.98 10.04 -17.88
C ALA A 37 -16.37 10.49 -17.43
N LEU A 38 -17.03 11.39 -18.21
CA LEU A 38 -18.39 11.86 -17.93
C LEU A 38 -19.42 10.74 -17.96
N ASN A 39 -19.32 9.83 -18.94
CA ASN A 39 -20.25 8.71 -19.08
C ASN A 39 -20.22 7.72 -17.91
N THR A 40 -19.13 7.73 -17.13
CA THR A 40 -18.92 6.83 -15.99
C THR A 40 -18.67 7.58 -14.69
N LEU A 41 -18.96 8.89 -14.65
CA LEU A 41 -18.72 9.74 -13.50
C LEU A 41 -19.49 9.26 -12.26
N PRO A 42 -18.80 8.89 -11.18
CA PRO A 42 -19.46 8.46 -9.96
C PRO A 42 -20.00 9.64 -9.16
N GLN A 43 -20.98 9.39 -8.29
CA GLN A 43 -21.30 10.29 -7.19
C GLN A 43 -20.18 10.18 -6.16
N ILE A 44 -19.53 11.30 -5.81
CA ILE A 44 -18.39 11.35 -4.91
C ILE A 44 -18.78 11.99 -3.60
N GLU A 45 -18.67 11.25 -2.52
CA GLU A 45 -19.05 11.71 -1.18
C GLU A 45 -17.92 11.41 -0.18
N GLN A 46 -17.86 12.22 0.86
CA GLN A 46 -16.92 12.06 1.95
C GLN A 46 -17.65 11.83 3.26
N ILE A 47 -17.17 10.86 4.04
CA ILE A 47 -17.67 10.56 5.38
C ILE A 47 -16.68 11.09 6.43
N PHE A 48 -17.22 11.60 7.53
CA PHE A 48 -16.47 12.01 8.70
C PHE A 48 -16.86 11.13 9.87
N VAL A 49 -15.85 10.59 10.57
CA VAL A 49 -16.00 9.67 11.69
C VAL A 49 -15.28 10.22 12.90
N ASN A 50 -15.96 10.26 14.04
CA ASN A 50 -15.37 10.72 15.29
C ASN A 50 -14.35 9.68 15.79
N CYS A 51 -13.15 10.15 16.17
CA CYS A 51 -12.16 9.33 16.84
C CYS A 51 -12.51 9.26 18.33
N PRO A 52 -12.75 8.06 18.90
CA PRO A 52 -12.95 7.92 20.34
C PRO A 52 -11.70 8.39 21.12
N GLN A 53 -11.90 9.09 22.25
CA GLN A 53 -10.80 9.67 23.03
C GLN A 53 -9.85 8.62 23.64
N GLU A 54 -10.30 7.40 23.84
CA GLU A 54 -9.57 6.37 24.60
C GLU A 54 -8.77 5.40 23.72
N ILE A 55 -8.74 5.60 22.39
CA ILE A 55 -8.02 4.71 21.47
C ILE A 55 -6.86 5.39 20.77
N SER A 56 -5.79 4.64 20.51
CA SER A 56 -4.66 5.14 19.72
C SER A 56 -5.06 5.36 18.25
N ALA A 57 -4.35 6.25 17.55
CA ALA A 57 -4.54 6.47 16.11
C ALA A 57 -4.42 5.16 15.30
N GLU A 58 -3.51 4.27 15.69
CA GLU A 58 -3.33 2.97 15.05
C GLU A 58 -4.58 2.08 15.23
N ASN A 59 -5.14 2.01 16.43
CA ASN A 59 -6.37 1.26 16.69
C ASN A 59 -7.58 1.89 15.98
N PHE A 60 -7.62 3.21 15.89
CA PHE A 60 -8.66 3.91 15.14
C PHE A 60 -8.59 3.53 13.65
N ASN A 61 -7.43 3.64 13.01
CA ASN A 61 -7.24 3.24 11.62
C ASN A 61 -7.56 1.75 11.38
N ARG A 62 -7.22 0.87 12.31
CA ARG A 62 -7.57 -0.56 12.24
C ARG A 62 -9.09 -0.79 12.26
N ARG A 63 -9.83 -0.08 13.12
CA ARG A 63 -11.31 -0.15 13.15
C ARG A 63 -11.92 0.44 11.88
N LEU A 64 -11.39 1.54 11.35
CA LEU A 64 -11.80 2.10 10.05
C LEU A 64 -11.57 1.09 8.92
N PHE A 65 -10.43 0.41 8.89
CA PHE A 65 -10.12 -0.65 7.95
C PHE A 65 -11.15 -1.79 8.02
N LEU A 66 -11.44 -2.32 9.21
CA LEU A 66 -12.43 -3.39 9.39
C LEU A 66 -13.83 -2.94 8.96
N ALA A 67 -14.26 -1.75 9.35
CA ALA A 67 -15.56 -1.21 8.97
C ALA A 67 -15.68 -1.09 7.44
N ARG A 68 -14.64 -0.57 6.79
CA ARG A 68 -14.60 -0.43 5.34
C ARG A 68 -14.68 -1.79 4.64
N ARG A 69 -13.83 -2.74 5.00
CA ARG A 69 -13.81 -4.07 4.36
C ARG A 69 -15.13 -4.80 4.51
N ARG A 70 -15.72 -4.77 5.70
CA ARG A 70 -17.06 -5.35 5.93
C ARG A 70 -18.16 -4.66 5.14
N ALA A 71 -18.06 -3.35 4.95
CA ALA A 71 -19.01 -2.61 4.14
C ALA A 71 -18.85 -2.96 2.65
N GLU A 72 -17.61 -2.95 2.12
CA GLU A 72 -17.31 -3.31 0.73
C GLU A 72 -17.85 -4.71 0.39
N ASN A 73 -17.59 -5.71 1.22
CA ASN A 73 -18.10 -7.07 1.03
C ASN A 73 -19.64 -7.17 0.97
N LYS A 74 -20.36 -6.21 1.58
CA LYS A 74 -21.83 -6.21 1.58
C LYS A 74 -22.45 -5.43 0.45
N PHE A 75 -21.79 -4.41 -0.06
CA PHE A 75 -22.38 -3.60 -1.12
C PHE A 75 -21.89 -3.98 -2.53
N GLU A 76 -20.88 -4.83 -2.65
CA GLU A 76 -20.39 -5.33 -3.96
C GLU A 76 -21.52 -5.98 -4.77
N ASP A 77 -22.40 -6.75 -4.12
CA ASP A 77 -23.60 -7.34 -4.75
C ASP A 77 -24.67 -6.29 -5.14
N LEU A 78 -24.65 -5.11 -4.54
CA LEU A 78 -25.62 -4.04 -4.82
C LEU A 78 -25.19 -3.16 -5.98
N ASP A 79 -23.91 -2.88 -6.07
CA ASP A 79 -23.30 -2.04 -7.08
C ASP A 79 -21.80 -2.37 -7.20
N PRO A 80 -21.40 -3.10 -8.25
CA PRO A 80 -20.00 -3.52 -8.44
C PRO A 80 -19.06 -2.34 -8.75
N TYR A 81 -19.60 -1.16 -9.07
CA TYR A 81 -18.81 0.06 -9.31
C TYR A 81 -18.66 0.92 -8.08
N ALA A 82 -19.42 0.66 -7.01
CA ALA A 82 -19.26 1.36 -5.75
C ALA A 82 -17.96 0.93 -5.06
N TYR A 83 -17.23 1.89 -4.52
CA TYR A 83 -15.99 1.61 -3.77
C TYR A 83 -15.73 2.71 -2.75
N ILE A 84 -14.95 2.38 -1.73
CA ILE A 84 -14.44 3.35 -0.76
C ILE A 84 -12.98 3.63 -1.13
N ASN A 85 -12.74 4.84 -1.62
CA ASN A 85 -11.42 5.27 -2.10
C ASN A 85 -10.36 5.20 -0.98
N SER A 86 -10.69 5.81 0.17
CA SER A 86 -9.91 5.74 1.40
C SER A 86 -10.83 5.91 2.60
N LEU A 87 -10.47 5.31 3.72
CA LEU A 87 -11.08 5.55 5.03
C LEU A 87 -9.96 5.49 6.06
N SER A 88 -9.36 6.64 6.35
CA SER A 88 -8.15 6.78 7.14
C SER A 88 -8.16 8.07 7.94
N SER A 89 -7.50 8.08 9.10
CA SER A 89 -7.24 9.30 9.87
C SER A 89 -5.98 10.06 9.40
N ASP A 90 -5.16 9.45 8.56
CA ASP A 90 -3.81 9.92 8.26
C ASP A 90 -3.67 10.45 6.82
N SER A 91 -4.58 10.04 5.93
CA SER A 91 -4.47 10.38 4.52
C SER A 91 -5.84 10.64 3.88
N ILE A 92 -5.84 11.46 2.85
CA ILE A 92 -6.98 11.70 1.96
C ILE A 92 -6.52 11.50 0.53
N SER A 93 -7.34 10.83 -0.30
CA SER A 93 -7.02 10.57 -1.70
C SER A 93 -7.99 11.29 -2.62
N TYR A 94 -7.45 12.06 -3.55
CA TYR A 94 -8.16 12.65 -4.68
C TYR A 94 -7.67 11.98 -5.96
N LYS A 95 -8.55 11.28 -6.65
CA LYS A 95 -8.20 10.55 -7.87
C LYS A 95 -9.38 10.42 -8.81
N GLY A 96 -9.13 10.12 -10.08
CA GLY A 96 -10.19 9.93 -11.06
C GLY A 96 -9.69 9.74 -12.48
N MET A 97 -10.65 9.67 -13.41
CA MET A 97 -10.38 9.60 -14.83
C MET A 97 -10.28 11.03 -15.41
N VAL A 98 -9.32 11.79 -14.91
CA VAL A 98 -9.05 13.17 -15.33
C VAL A 98 -7.60 13.32 -15.76
N MET A 99 -7.34 14.29 -16.64
CA MET A 99 -5.97 14.64 -16.99
C MET A 99 -5.27 15.27 -15.77
N PRO A 100 -3.95 15.03 -15.59
CA PRO A 100 -3.23 15.51 -14.40
C PRO A 100 -3.27 17.03 -14.21
N ASP A 101 -3.20 17.78 -15.29
CA ASP A 101 -3.20 19.24 -15.34
C ASP A 101 -4.53 19.85 -14.90
N VAL A 102 -5.65 19.13 -15.03
CA VAL A 102 -6.98 19.61 -14.62
C VAL A 102 -7.48 18.98 -13.32
N LEU A 103 -6.65 18.17 -12.62
CA LEU A 103 -7.07 17.52 -11.38
C LEU A 103 -7.52 18.52 -10.30
N ALA A 104 -6.80 19.64 -10.15
CA ALA A 104 -7.16 20.68 -9.19
C ALA A 104 -8.39 21.46 -9.60
N GLU A 105 -8.66 21.61 -10.91
CA GLU A 105 -9.91 22.20 -11.40
C GLU A 105 -11.10 21.25 -11.23
N PHE A 106 -10.86 19.94 -11.37
CA PHE A 106 -11.89 18.93 -11.14
C PHE A 106 -12.26 18.83 -9.66
N TYR A 107 -11.27 18.92 -8.75
CA TYR A 107 -11.48 18.94 -7.31
C TYR A 107 -11.14 20.30 -6.69
N PRO A 108 -12.09 21.23 -6.61
CA PRO A 108 -11.84 22.58 -6.05
C PRO A 108 -11.26 22.57 -4.62
N ASP A 109 -11.48 21.51 -3.84
CA ASP A 109 -10.84 21.31 -2.54
C ASP A 109 -9.32 21.45 -2.60
N LEU A 110 -8.69 21.03 -3.71
CA LEU A 110 -7.23 21.11 -3.90
C LEU A 110 -6.71 22.52 -4.13
N LEU A 111 -7.61 23.47 -4.42
CA LEU A 111 -7.30 24.91 -4.60
C LEU A 111 -7.52 25.72 -3.30
N ASP A 112 -8.04 25.08 -2.24
CA ASP A 112 -8.24 25.76 -0.95
C ASP A 112 -6.90 26.00 -0.26
N GLU A 113 -6.56 27.25 0.05
CA GLU A 113 -5.30 27.64 0.68
C GLU A 113 -5.05 26.95 2.05
N ARG A 114 -6.10 26.45 2.69
CA ARG A 114 -6.01 25.69 3.94
C ARG A 114 -5.58 24.24 3.72
N MET A 115 -5.61 23.78 2.46
CA MET A 115 -5.20 22.41 2.11
C MET A 115 -3.68 22.32 2.12
N ALA A 116 -3.14 21.79 3.21
CA ALA A 116 -1.70 21.63 3.39
C ALA A 116 -1.38 20.20 3.80
N THR A 117 -0.25 19.68 3.33
CA THR A 117 0.24 18.35 3.66
C THR A 117 1.76 18.34 3.76
N SER A 118 2.30 17.47 4.62
CA SER A 118 3.74 17.23 4.74
C SER A 118 4.28 16.25 3.70
N ALA A 119 3.42 15.45 3.09
CA ALA A 119 3.80 14.48 2.08
C ALA A 119 2.68 14.32 1.03
N CYS A 120 3.07 14.17 -0.22
CA CYS A 120 2.16 13.93 -1.33
C CYS A 120 2.66 12.74 -2.15
N LEU A 121 1.79 11.74 -2.32
CA LEU A 121 2.01 10.61 -3.19
C LEU A 121 1.10 10.76 -4.40
N PHE A 122 1.63 10.67 -5.60
CA PHE A 122 0.84 10.86 -6.83
C PHE A 122 1.25 9.88 -7.93
N HIS A 123 0.32 9.63 -8.85
CA HIS A 123 0.54 8.84 -10.05
C HIS A 123 -0.29 9.39 -11.21
N GLN A 124 0.29 9.44 -12.38
CA GLN A 124 -0.30 10.12 -13.54
C GLN A 124 -1.12 9.20 -14.44
N ARG A 125 -0.90 7.87 -14.39
CA ARG A 125 -1.45 6.94 -15.37
C ARG A 125 -2.15 5.75 -14.73
N PHE A 126 -3.04 5.13 -15.50
CA PHE A 126 -3.62 3.83 -15.18
C PHE A 126 -2.65 2.70 -15.53
N SER A 127 -2.91 1.49 -14.98
CA SER A 127 -2.26 0.27 -15.44
C SER A 127 -2.59 0.02 -16.92
N THR A 128 -1.58 -0.42 -17.68
CA THR A 128 -1.74 -0.72 -19.12
C THR A 128 -2.54 -1.99 -19.39
N ASN A 129 -2.68 -2.86 -18.39
CA ASN A 129 -3.30 -4.19 -18.51
C ASN A 129 -4.77 -4.23 -18.06
N THR A 130 -5.34 -3.10 -17.66
CA THR A 130 -6.75 -2.98 -17.26
C THR A 130 -7.41 -1.83 -18.00
N LEU A 131 -8.71 -1.98 -18.28
CA LEU A 131 -9.50 -0.87 -18.77
C LEU A 131 -9.53 0.23 -17.70
N PRO A 132 -9.41 1.51 -18.09
CA PRO A 132 -9.52 2.62 -17.16
C PRO A 132 -10.91 2.63 -16.48
N GLU A 133 -10.89 2.63 -15.16
CA GLU A 133 -12.06 2.79 -14.30
C GLU A 133 -11.73 3.77 -13.18
N TRP A 134 -12.70 4.54 -12.69
CA TRP A 134 -12.51 5.50 -11.62
C TRP A 134 -11.84 4.88 -10.38
N ARG A 135 -12.25 3.70 -9.98
CA ARG A 135 -11.71 2.96 -8.83
C ARG A 135 -10.26 2.51 -9.02
N LEU A 136 -9.83 2.28 -10.28
CA LEU A 136 -8.49 1.78 -10.61
C LEU A 136 -7.47 2.89 -10.89
N ALA A 137 -7.87 4.16 -10.81
CA ALA A 137 -6.91 5.26 -10.79
C ALA A 137 -5.95 5.11 -9.60
N GLN A 138 -4.67 5.40 -9.82
CA GLN A 138 -3.68 5.42 -8.76
C GLN A 138 -3.52 6.86 -8.22
N PRO A 139 -3.03 7.04 -6.99
CA PRO A 139 -2.62 6.02 -6.03
C PRO A 139 -3.81 5.24 -5.44
N PHE A 140 -3.49 4.04 -4.95
CA PHE A 140 -4.40 3.30 -4.09
C PHE A 140 -4.32 3.84 -2.66
N ARG A 141 -4.66 3.05 -1.63
CA ARG A 141 -4.73 3.57 -0.25
C ARG A 141 -3.37 3.90 0.33
N TYR A 142 -2.37 3.07 0.01
CA TYR A 142 -1.02 3.20 0.53
C TYR A 142 0.04 3.35 -0.53
N LEU A 143 -0.20 2.88 -1.76
CA LEU A 143 0.84 2.84 -2.78
C LEU A 143 0.40 3.32 -4.16
N ALA A 144 1.41 3.69 -4.94
CA ALA A 144 1.34 3.77 -6.39
C ALA A 144 2.49 2.95 -7.00
N HIS A 145 2.21 2.30 -8.11
CA HIS A 145 3.08 1.32 -8.73
C HIS A 145 3.28 1.61 -10.22
N ASN A 146 4.52 1.69 -10.63
CA ASN A 146 4.92 1.77 -12.02
C ASN A 146 5.62 0.46 -12.41
N GLY A 147 4.95 -0.36 -13.20
CA GLY A 147 5.43 -1.67 -13.61
C GLY A 147 4.32 -2.71 -13.68
N GLU A 148 4.67 -3.96 -13.41
CA GLU A 148 3.75 -5.10 -13.44
C GLU A 148 4.22 -6.20 -12.49
N ILE A 149 3.31 -6.69 -11.65
CA ILE A 149 3.56 -7.87 -10.82
C ILE A 149 3.24 -9.12 -11.65
N ASN A 150 4.26 -9.73 -12.23
CA ASN A 150 4.10 -10.87 -13.12
C ASN A 150 3.55 -12.13 -12.41
N THR A 151 3.79 -12.24 -11.11
CA THR A 151 3.34 -13.37 -10.29
C THR A 151 1.93 -13.21 -9.73
N ILE A 152 1.19 -12.15 -10.11
CA ILE A 152 -0.07 -11.74 -9.49
C ILE A 152 -1.10 -12.86 -9.36
N GLN A 153 -1.24 -13.73 -10.37
CA GLN A 153 -2.20 -14.83 -10.29
C GLN A 153 -1.81 -15.86 -9.21
N GLY A 154 -0.52 -16.17 -9.10
CA GLY A 154 0.01 -17.00 -8.02
C GLY A 154 -0.19 -16.37 -6.65
N ASN A 155 0.09 -15.07 -6.52
CA ASN A 155 -0.08 -14.33 -5.28
C ASN A 155 -1.55 -14.32 -4.81
N ARG A 156 -2.51 -14.11 -5.73
CA ARG A 156 -3.94 -14.19 -5.43
C ARG A 156 -4.35 -15.60 -4.96
N ASN A 157 -3.90 -16.63 -5.64
CA ASN A 157 -4.18 -18.01 -5.27
C ASN A 157 -3.62 -18.34 -3.88
N TRP A 158 -2.41 -17.89 -3.56
CA TRP A 158 -1.81 -18.06 -2.24
C TRP A 158 -2.55 -17.25 -1.17
N ALA A 159 -2.98 -16.03 -1.47
CA ALA A 159 -3.79 -15.24 -0.56
C ALA A 159 -5.08 -15.97 -0.18
N ILE A 160 -5.79 -16.56 -1.15
CA ILE A 160 -6.99 -17.37 -0.91
C ILE A 160 -6.66 -18.61 -0.08
N ALA A 161 -5.62 -19.35 -0.44
CA ALA A 161 -5.26 -20.60 0.25
C ALA A 161 -4.87 -20.35 1.71
N ARG A 162 -4.18 -19.24 2.00
CA ARG A 162 -3.67 -18.88 3.32
C ARG A 162 -4.65 -18.08 4.18
N SER A 163 -5.68 -17.46 3.60
CA SER A 163 -6.63 -16.62 4.37
C SER A 163 -7.22 -17.33 5.58
N LYS A 164 -7.41 -18.64 5.47
CA LYS A 164 -7.93 -19.50 6.56
C LYS A 164 -6.97 -19.65 7.75
N TYR A 165 -5.68 -19.45 7.52
CA TYR A 165 -4.61 -19.62 8.50
C TYR A 165 -4.08 -18.28 9.03
N PHE A 166 -4.43 -17.18 8.38
CA PHE A 166 -4.03 -15.87 8.87
C PHE A 166 -4.68 -15.60 10.22
N CYS A 167 -3.84 -15.23 11.16
CA CYS A 167 -4.25 -14.81 12.51
C CYS A 167 -3.33 -13.70 12.98
N SER A 168 -3.88 -12.79 13.76
CA SER A 168 -3.13 -11.72 14.43
C SER A 168 -3.90 -11.30 15.67
N ASP A 169 -3.20 -11.13 16.78
CA ASP A 169 -3.80 -10.59 18.01
C ASP A 169 -4.34 -9.17 17.78
N SER A 170 -3.69 -8.42 16.89
CA SER A 170 -4.12 -7.07 16.50
C SER A 170 -5.33 -7.07 15.56
N LEU A 171 -5.61 -8.18 14.88
CA LEU A 171 -6.69 -8.30 13.90
C LEU A 171 -7.45 -9.62 14.08
N PRO A 172 -8.15 -9.81 15.21
CA PRO A 172 -8.81 -11.07 15.53
C PRO A 172 -9.94 -11.44 14.54
N ASP A 173 -10.57 -10.43 13.94
CA ASP A 173 -11.69 -10.58 13.00
C ASP A 173 -11.27 -10.69 11.53
N ILE A 174 -10.03 -11.10 11.25
CA ILE A 174 -9.49 -11.15 9.88
C ILE A 174 -10.37 -12.01 8.94
N LYS A 175 -11.06 -13.00 9.44
CA LYS A 175 -11.97 -13.84 8.64
C LYS A 175 -13.21 -13.10 8.12
N ASP A 176 -13.59 -12.01 8.76
CA ASP A 176 -14.74 -11.18 8.36
C ASP A 176 -14.44 -10.31 7.13
N ILE A 177 -13.17 -10.17 6.76
CA ILE A 177 -12.72 -9.34 5.63
C ILE A 177 -12.31 -10.15 4.39
N ASP A 178 -12.55 -11.47 4.42
CA ASP A 178 -12.30 -12.33 3.25
C ASP A 178 -13.23 -11.96 2.07
N PRO A 179 -12.73 -11.92 0.82
CA PRO A 179 -11.35 -12.15 0.38
C PRO A 179 -10.42 -10.99 0.78
N ILE A 180 -9.23 -11.33 1.30
CA ILE A 180 -8.27 -10.34 1.79
C ILE A 180 -7.64 -9.48 0.68
N VAL A 181 -7.69 -9.96 -0.56
CA VAL A 181 -7.20 -9.24 -1.75
C VAL A 181 -8.26 -9.25 -2.85
N SER A 182 -8.26 -8.23 -3.70
CA SER A 182 -9.11 -8.18 -4.89
C SER A 182 -8.68 -9.25 -5.89
N LEU A 183 -9.66 -10.03 -6.38
CA LEU A 183 -9.43 -11.07 -7.39
C LEU A 183 -9.56 -10.53 -8.82
N ASN A 184 -10.29 -9.43 -9.00
CA ASN A 184 -10.63 -8.83 -10.28
C ASN A 184 -10.02 -7.42 -10.48
N GLY A 185 -9.26 -6.91 -9.51
CA GLY A 185 -8.58 -5.62 -9.61
C GLY A 185 -7.29 -5.66 -10.43
N SER A 186 -6.60 -4.53 -10.52
CA SER A 186 -5.24 -4.52 -11.05
C SER A 186 -4.26 -5.25 -10.11
N ASP A 187 -3.08 -5.59 -10.62
CA ASP A 187 -1.97 -6.12 -9.83
C ASP A 187 -1.62 -5.18 -8.68
N SER A 188 -1.52 -3.89 -8.97
CA SER A 188 -1.20 -2.84 -8.00
C SER A 188 -2.26 -2.71 -6.91
N SER A 189 -3.57 -2.80 -7.26
CA SER A 189 -4.64 -2.77 -6.28
C SER A 189 -4.63 -3.99 -5.37
N THR A 190 -4.28 -5.14 -5.92
CA THR A 190 -4.14 -6.40 -5.17
C THR A 190 -2.96 -6.32 -4.18
N LEU A 191 -1.82 -5.76 -4.63
CA LEU A 191 -0.65 -5.51 -3.78
C LEU A 191 -0.99 -4.54 -2.63
N ASP A 192 -1.70 -3.45 -2.94
CA ASP A 192 -2.17 -2.48 -1.95
C ASP A 192 -3.06 -3.13 -0.89
N ASN A 193 -3.97 -4.03 -1.29
CA ASN A 193 -4.80 -4.76 -0.34
C ASN A 193 -3.99 -5.64 0.61
N MET A 194 -2.98 -6.37 0.11
CA MET A 194 -2.13 -7.20 0.96
C MET A 194 -1.31 -6.34 1.91
N LEU A 195 -0.74 -5.23 1.42
CA LEU A 195 0.00 -4.27 2.22
C LEU A 195 -0.87 -3.70 3.35
N GLU A 196 -2.12 -3.37 3.06
CA GLU A 196 -3.09 -2.87 4.01
C GLU A 196 -3.42 -3.89 5.12
N VAL A 197 -3.66 -5.15 4.75
CA VAL A 197 -3.90 -6.24 5.72
C VAL A 197 -2.71 -6.43 6.64
N MET A 198 -1.48 -6.43 6.10
CA MET A 198 -0.26 -6.59 6.90
C MET A 198 -0.08 -5.42 7.89
N GLN A 199 -0.38 -4.19 7.48
CA GLN A 199 -0.35 -3.03 8.37
C GLN A 199 -1.44 -3.10 9.45
N ALA A 200 -2.67 -3.48 9.09
CA ALA A 200 -3.75 -3.66 10.05
C ALA A 200 -3.43 -4.76 11.09
N ALA A 201 -2.65 -5.77 10.68
CA ALA A 201 -2.13 -6.80 11.57
C ALA A 201 -0.94 -6.35 12.44
N GLY A 202 -0.49 -5.10 12.33
CA GLY A 202 0.56 -4.50 13.18
C GLY A 202 1.96 -4.43 12.56
N MET A 203 2.13 -4.84 11.30
CA MET A 203 3.41 -4.72 10.62
C MET A 203 3.63 -3.30 10.08
N SER A 204 4.85 -2.75 10.23
CA SER A 204 5.13 -1.45 9.62
C SER A 204 5.09 -1.53 8.09
N ILE A 205 4.72 -0.42 7.41
CA ILE A 205 4.64 -0.37 5.95
C ILE A 205 5.97 -0.74 5.28
N ILE A 206 7.09 -0.33 5.88
CA ILE A 206 8.44 -0.63 5.40
C ILE A 206 8.72 -2.13 5.49
N GLN A 207 8.43 -2.73 6.64
CA GLN A 207 8.64 -4.16 6.86
C GLN A 207 7.73 -4.99 5.96
N ALA A 208 6.44 -4.66 5.88
CA ALA A 208 5.46 -5.32 5.03
C ALA A 208 5.91 -5.31 3.55
N MET A 209 6.37 -4.16 3.05
CA MET A 209 6.85 -4.07 1.68
C MET A 209 8.13 -4.91 1.46
N ARG A 210 9.03 -5.00 2.44
CA ARG A 210 10.20 -5.86 2.35
C ARG A 210 9.87 -7.36 2.34
N VAL A 211 8.77 -7.74 2.97
CA VAL A 211 8.24 -9.12 2.89
C VAL A 211 7.63 -9.39 1.52
N LEU A 212 6.84 -8.46 0.99
CA LEU A 212 6.15 -8.61 -0.29
C LEU A 212 7.11 -8.52 -1.48
N ILE A 213 8.04 -7.58 -1.45
CA ILE A 213 9.03 -7.33 -2.52
C ILE A 213 10.44 -7.38 -1.93
N PRO A 214 10.95 -8.59 -1.65
CA PRO A 214 12.29 -8.74 -1.11
C PRO A 214 13.36 -8.45 -2.17
N PRO A 215 14.55 -7.97 -1.77
CA PRO A 215 15.71 -7.92 -2.66
C PRO A 215 16.20 -9.34 -3.01
N ALA A 216 17.19 -9.44 -3.90
CA ALA A 216 17.88 -10.70 -4.17
C ALA A 216 18.82 -11.04 -2.99
N TRP A 217 18.28 -11.71 -1.96
CA TRP A 217 18.98 -11.98 -0.70
C TRP A 217 19.71 -13.33 -0.63
N GLN A 218 19.20 -14.37 -1.35
CA GLN A 218 19.69 -15.74 -1.20
C GLN A 218 21.17 -15.87 -1.54
N ALA A 219 21.58 -15.36 -2.70
CA ALA A 219 22.94 -15.44 -3.20
C ALA A 219 23.83 -14.24 -2.81
N ASN A 220 23.34 -13.32 -1.99
CA ASN A 220 24.11 -12.15 -1.57
C ASN A 220 24.99 -12.48 -0.35
N GLU A 221 26.25 -12.83 -0.59
CA GLU A 221 27.22 -13.17 0.48
C GLU A 221 27.57 -11.98 1.39
N MET A 222 27.42 -10.75 0.88
CA MET A 222 27.75 -9.53 1.60
C MET A 222 26.61 -9.04 2.52
N MET A 223 25.41 -9.63 2.41
CA MET A 223 24.28 -9.23 3.23
C MET A 223 24.47 -9.72 4.67
N ASP A 224 24.19 -8.86 5.63
CA ASP A 224 24.18 -9.16 7.06
C ASP A 224 23.36 -10.42 7.38
N ALA A 225 23.90 -11.30 8.23
CA ALA A 225 23.28 -12.59 8.53
C ALA A 225 21.94 -12.46 9.30
N ASP A 226 21.71 -11.38 10.05
CA ASP A 226 20.45 -11.17 10.75
C ASP A 226 19.35 -10.71 9.79
N ILE A 227 19.70 -9.84 8.83
CA ILE A 227 18.74 -9.45 7.79
C ILE A 227 18.46 -10.63 6.81
N LYS A 228 19.43 -11.50 6.52
CA LYS A 228 19.17 -12.75 5.78
C LYS A 228 18.16 -13.62 6.52
N ALA A 229 18.32 -13.79 7.83
CA ALA A 229 17.38 -14.56 8.64
C ALA A 229 15.96 -13.97 8.62
N PHE A 230 15.81 -12.64 8.58
CA PHE A 230 14.52 -12.01 8.35
C PHE A 230 13.88 -12.47 7.03
N TYR A 231 14.60 -12.36 5.92
CA TYR A 231 14.07 -12.76 4.61
C TYR A 231 13.79 -14.25 4.53
N GLU A 232 14.65 -15.10 5.08
CA GLU A 232 14.45 -16.54 5.14
C GLU A 232 13.21 -16.91 5.94
N PHE A 233 13.03 -16.32 7.13
CA PHE A 233 11.85 -16.51 7.97
C PHE A 233 10.56 -16.18 7.24
N TYR A 234 10.49 -15.00 6.61
CA TYR A 234 9.28 -14.61 5.90
C TYR A 234 9.08 -15.34 4.58
N SER A 235 10.13 -15.83 3.93
CA SER A 235 10.00 -16.66 2.72
C SER A 235 9.30 -18.00 2.97
N CYS A 236 9.30 -18.49 4.22
CA CYS A 236 8.52 -19.66 4.64
C CYS A 236 7.02 -19.36 4.79
N GLN A 237 6.65 -18.10 4.90
CA GLN A 237 5.28 -17.66 5.22
C GLN A 237 4.60 -16.93 4.07
N MET A 238 5.36 -16.22 3.24
CA MET A 238 4.87 -15.39 2.16
C MET A 238 5.75 -15.57 0.92
N GLU A 239 5.12 -15.87 -0.20
CA GLU A 239 5.79 -15.84 -1.50
C GLU A 239 6.12 -14.40 -1.92
N PRO A 240 7.22 -14.18 -2.65
CA PRO A 240 7.52 -12.86 -3.19
C PRO A 240 6.49 -12.45 -4.25
N TRP A 241 6.18 -11.17 -4.29
CA TRP A 241 5.42 -10.52 -5.36
C TRP A 241 6.44 -9.97 -6.35
N ASP A 242 6.56 -10.59 -7.51
CA ASP A 242 7.69 -10.41 -8.41
C ASP A 242 7.27 -9.88 -9.77
N GLY A 243 8.10 -9.02 -10.32
CA GLY A 243 7.95 -8.35 -11.60
C GLY A 243 8.68 -7.02 -11.63
N PRO A 244 8.74 -6.34 -12.79
CA PRO A 244 9.29 -4.99 -12.88
C PRO A 244 8.48 -4.02 -12.02
N ALA A 245 9.03 -3.55 -10.91
CA ALA A 245 8.29 -2.72 -9.98
C ALA A 245 9.09 -1.51 -9.46
N GLY A 246 8.54 -0.32 -9.70
CA GLY A 246 8.89 0.90 -9.00
C GLY A 246 7.69 1.33 -8.17
N ILE A 247 7.79 1.24 -6.85
CA ILE A 247 6.70 1.47 -5.92
C ILE A 247 7.00 2.67 -5.06
N VAL A 248 6.06 3.60 -4.98
CA VAL A 248 6.02 4.63 -3.96
C VAL A 248 4.86 4.34 -3.02
N MET A 249 5.08 4.54 -1.72
CA MET A 249 4.08 4.22 -0.70
C MET A 249 4.13 5.23 0.43
N MET A 250 2.99 5.41 1.09
CA MET A 250 2.85 6.37 2.18
C MET A 250 1.78 5.93 3.18
N ASN A 251 2.04 6.20 4.45
CA ASN A 251 1.04 6.21 5.51
C ASN A 251 1.29 7.41 6.43
N GLY A 252 0.59 7.54 7.55
CA GLY A 252 0.75 8.66 8.49
C GLY A 252 2.16 8.83 9.06
N ARG A 253 3.01 7.81 8.96
CA ARG A 253 4.37 7.85 9.51
C ARG A 253 5.48 7.84 8.46
N TYR A 254 5.35 7.04 7.42
CA TYR A 254 6.40 6.83 6.43
C TYR A 254 5.96 7.23 5.03
N ALA A 255 6.86 7.87 4.30
CA ALA A 255 6.82 7.97 2.85
C ALA A 255 8.05 7.23 2.31
N ALA A 256 7.86 6.31 1.35
CA ALA A 256 8.96 5.48 0.88
C ALA A 256 8.85 5.13 -0.60
N CYS A 257 9.99 4.77 -1.17
CA CYS A 257 10.09 4.22 -2.52
C CYS A 257 10.95 2.96 -2.49
N CYS A 258 10.55 1.94 -3.22
CA CYS A 258 11.35 0.73 -3.41
C CYS A 258 11.33 0.26 -4.86
N LEU A 259 12.36 -0.46 -5.23
CA LEU A 259 12.47 -1.16 -6.50
C LEU A 259 12.43 -2.67 -6.31
N ASP A 260 11.98 -3.36 -7.35
CA ASP A 260 12.08 -4.82 -7.45
C ASP A 260 13.55 -5.29 -7.37
N ARG A 261 13.76 -6.57 -7.11
CA ARG A 261 15.08 -7.18 -6.95
C ARG A 261 16.04 -6.98 -8.13
N ASN A 262 15.51 -6.76 -9.34
CA ASN A 262 16.30 -6.54 -10.55
C ASN A 262 16.46 -5.06 -10.88
N GLY A 263 15.70 -4.16 -10.26
CA GLY A 263 15.74 -2.73 -10.49
C GLY A 263 15.38 -2.33 -11.92
N LEU A 264 14.40 -3.02 -12.51
CA LEU A 264 14.01 -2.81 -13.92
C LEU A 264 13.28 -1.47 -14.15
N ARG A 265 12.69 -0.91 -13.11
CA ARG A 265 12.07 0.42 -13.15
C ARG A 265 13.01 1.46 -12.56
N PRO A 266 13.06 2.68 -13.10
CA PRO A 266 13.86 3.73 -12.52
C PRO A 266 13.19 4.34 -11.28
N ALA A 267 14.01 4.72 -10.29
CA ALA A 267 13.63 5.60 -9.21
C ALA A 267 14.78 6.55 -8.90
N ARG A 268 14.48 7.84 -8.93
CA ARG A 268 15.44 8.92 -8.71
C ARG A 268 14.97 9.80 -7.58
N TYR A 269 15.90 10.41 -6.86
CA TYR A 269 15.55 11.33 -5.79
C TYR A 269 16.40 12.58 -5.79
N VAL A 270 15.81 13.66 -5.27
CA VAL A 270 16.45 14.94 -5.02
C VAL A 270 16.17 15.34 -3.59
N ILE A 271 17.18 15.82 -2.89
CA ILE A 271 17.09 16.35 -1.52
C ILE A 271 17.58 17.78 -1.53
N THR A 272 16.83 18.69 -0.88
CA THR A 272 17.16 20.11 -0.81
C THR A 272 17.59 20.56 0.59
N LYS A 273 18.17 21.75 0.70
CA LYS A 273 18.55 22.40 1.95
C LYS A 273 17.35 22.59 2.90
N ASP A 274 16.18 22.88 2.33
CA ASP A 274 14.93 23.09 3.06
C ASP A 274 14.24 21.78 3.45
N ARG A 275 14.96 20.64 3.34
CA ARG A 275 14.49 19.29 3.68
C ARG A 275 13.32 18.80 2.83
N HIS A 276 13.15 19.34 1.64
CA HIS A 276 12.26 18.75 0.65
C HIS A 276 12.94 17.54 0.00
N ILE A 277 12.18 16.48 -0.17
CA ILE A 277 12.61 15.28 -0.87
C ILE A 277 11.59 14.95 -1.94
N THR A 278 12.04 14.87 -3.18
CA THR A 278 11.24 14.35 -4.30
C THR A 278 11.81 13.02 -4.74
N ILE A 279 10.97 11.99 -4.78
CA ILE A 279 11.31 10.66 -5.29
C ILE A 279 10.33 10.34 -6.42
N ALA A 280 10.84 10.06 -7.60
CA ALA A 280 10.02 9.77 -8.78
C ALA A 280 10.72 8.82 -9.76
N SER A 281 9.96 8.22 -10.66
CA SER A 281 10.51 7.42 -11.76
C SER A 281 11.33 8.25 -12.73
N GLU A 282 11.06 9.56 -12.82
CA GLU A 282 11.66 10.49 -13.78
C GLU A 282 12.29 11.69 -13.06
N ILE A 283 13.24 12.35 -13.73
CA ILE A 283 13.78 13.64 -13.31
C ILE A 283 12.90 14.78 -13.83
N GLY A 284 12.96 15.95 -13.17
CA GLY A 284 12.21 17.12 -13.60
C GLY A 284 10.72 17.12 -13.21
N VAL A 285 10.32 16.23 -12.30
CA VAL A 285 8.96 16.22 -11.74
C VAL A 285 8.67 17.48 -10.92
N TYR A 286 9.70 18.02 -10.32
CA TYR A 286 9.67 19.29 -9.62
C TYR A 286 10.98 20.06 -9.90
N ASP A 287 10.85 21.34 -10.25
CA ASP A 287 12.00 22.21 -10.54
C ASP A 287 12.53 22.83 -9.25
N TYR A 288 13.72 22.40 -8.86
CA TYR A 288 14.46 22.99 -7.76
C TYR A 288 15.55 23.92 -8.25
N PRO A 289 15.74 25.11 -7.66
CA PRO A 289 16.92 25.92 -7.89
C PRO A 289 18.19 25.10 -7.63
N ALA A 290 19.17 25.22 -8.52
CA ALA A 290 20.39 24.38 -8.45
C ALA A 290 21.13 24.52 -7.11
N ASP A 291 21.15 25.72 -6.54
CA ASP A 291 21.77 26.04 -5.25
C ASP A 291 20.98 25.49 -4.04
N ALA A 292 19.71 25.18 -4.19
CA ALA A 292 18.90 24.55 -3.14
C ALA A 292 19.17 23.04 -2.99
N VAL A 293 19.69 22.40 -4.04
CA VAL A 293 19.89 20.93 -4.06
C VAL A 293 21.16 20.54 -3.35
N ILE A 294 21.06 19.67 -2.33
CA ILE A 294 22.22 19.14 -1.60
C ILE A 294 22.60 17.72 -2.02
N LYS A 295 21.62 16.93 -2.52
CA LYS A 295 21.87 15.56 -2.96
C LYS A 295 20.91 15.14 -4.08
N LYS A 296 21.46 14.48 -5.07
CA LYS A 296 20.70 13.75 -6.11
C LYS A 296 21.18 12.31 -6.13
N GLY A 297 20.25 11.39 -6.40
CA GLY A 297 20.60 9.98 -6.46
C GLY A 297 19.56 9.16 -7.19
N ARG A 298 19.85 7.87 -7.24
CA ARG A 298 18.94 6.83 -7.77
C ARG A 298 18.94 5.65 -6.81
N LEU A 299 17.83 4.92 -6.77
CA LEU A 299 17.78 3.64 -6.11
C LEU A 299 18.37 2.56 -7.04
N GLY A 300 19.11 1.65 -6.45
CA GLY A 300 19.59 0.43 -7.10
C GLY A 300 18.59 -0.72 -7.01
N PRO A 301 18.89 -1.86 -7.65
CA PRO A 301 18.08 -3.07 -7.60
C PRO A 301 17.80 -3.52 -6.16
N GLY A 302 16.54 -3.74 -5.83
CA GLY A 302 16.10 -4.17 -4.51
C GLY A 302 16.31 -3.15 -3.39
N GLU A 303 16.72 -1.92 -3.68
CA GLU A 303 16.88 -0.88 -2.66
C GLU A 303 15.55 -0.22 -2.29
N MET A 304 15.53 0.33 -1.07
CA MET A 304 14.45 1.15 -0.55
C MET A 304 15.01 2.42 0.08
N LEU A 305 14.31 3.51 -0.12
CA LEU A 305 14.53 4.79 0.55
C LEU A 305 13.24 5.19 1.24
N ALA A 306 13.30 5.58 2.51
CA ALA A 306 12.14 6.01 3.26
C ALA A 306 12.41 7.29 4.05
N ILE A 307 11.34 7.99 4.38
CA ILE A 307 11.33 9.15 5.25
C ILE A 307 10.41 8.82 6.43
N ASP A 308 10.92 8.86 7.65
CA ASP A 308 10.10 8.88 8.86
C ASP A 308 9.58 10.31 9.04
N LEU A 309 8.32 10.54 8.68
CA LEU A 309 7.68 11.86 8.68
C LEU A 309 7.55 12.44 10.09
N LEU A 310 7.42 11.58 11.11
CA LEU A 310 7.31 12.03 12.50
C LEU A 310 8.65 12.48 13.05
N LYS A 311 9.73 11.78 12.70
CA LYS A 311 11.10 12.12 13.14
C LYS A 311 11.78 13.11 12.19
N GLY A 312 11.29 13.25 10.97
CA GLY A 312 11.94 13.99 9.89
C GLY A 312 13.30 13.36 9.53
N GLU A 313 13.40 12.04 9.55
CA GLU A 313 14.63 11.29 9.31
C GLU A 313 14.59 10.57 7.97
N LEU A 314 15.70 10.67 7.21
CA LEU A 314 15.90 9.88 5.98
C LEU A 314 16.50 8.52 6.35
N LEU A 315 15.82 7.48 5.94
CA LEU A 315 16.20 6.08 6.10
C LEU A 315 16.65 5.53 4.74
N ASP A 316 17.94 5.33 4.59
CA ASP A 316 18.50 4.60 3.46
C ASP A 316 18.32 3.09 3.64
N ASN A 317 18.72 2.32 2.62
CA ASN A 317 18.55 0.89 2.62
C ASN A 317 19.20 0.19 3.82
N GLN A 318 20.36 0.67 4.28
CA GLN A 318 21.06 0.10 5.42
C GLN A 318 20.31 0.38 6.74
N LYS A 319 19.90 1.61 6.97
CA LYS A 319 19.10 1.97 8.16
C LYS A 319 17.77 1.20 8.21
N ILE A 320 17.14 0.99 7.07
CA ILE A 320 15.92 0.17 6.96
C ILE A 320 16.22 -1.27 7.37
N HIS A 321 17.30 -1.86 6.88
CA HIS A 321 17.71 -3.22 7.26
C HIS A 321 18.02 -3.31 8.76
N ASP A 322 18.72 -2.32 9.33
CA ASP A 322 19.02 -2.28 10.76
C ASP A 322 17.74 -2.23 11.61
N GLN A 323 16.74 -1.45 11.22
CA GLN A 323 15.45 -1.42 11.91
C GLN A 323 14.68 -2.74 11.84
N ILE A 324 14.74 -3.42 10.69
CA ILE A 324 13.97 -4.65 10.44
C ILE A 324 14.58 -5.85 11.15
N LYS A 325 15.92 -5.99 11.12
CA LYS A 325 16.61 -7.15 11.70
C LYS A 325 16.42 -7.24 13.23
N ASP A 326 16.24 -6.10 13.89
CA ASP A 326 16.05 -6.01 15.33
C ASP A 326 14.59 -6.23 15.78
N GLY A 327 13.67 -6.41 14.82
CA GLY A 327 12.23 -6.53 15.09
C GLY A 327 11.82 -7.83 15.80
N ALA A 328 12.57 -8.93 15.61
CA ALA A 328 12.35 -10.21 16.27
C ALA A 328 13.61 -11.09 16.17
N PRO A 329 13.73 -12.13 17.00
CA PRO A 329 14.87 -13.06 16.97
C PRO A 329 14.75 -14.07 15.82
N TYR A 330 14.77 -13.62 14.56
CA TYR A 330 14.50 -14.43 13.37
C TYR A 330 15.37 -15.67 13.25
N LYS A 331 16.69 -15.59 13.59
CA LYS A 331 17.60 -16.75 13.61
C LYS A 331 17.11 -17.85 14.54
N SER A 332 16.65 -17.48 15.75
CA SER A 332 16.12 -18.45 16.70
C SER A 332 14.80 -19.07 16.21
N CYS A 333 13.94 -18.27 15.59
CA CYS A 333 12.70 -18.78 15.00
C CYS A 333 12.97 -19.79 13.89
N LEU A 334 13.97 -19.56 13.05
CA LEU A 334 14.35 -20.47 11.97
C LEU A 334 14.85 -21.83 12.47
N LEU A 335 15.51 -21.89 13.62
CA LEU A 335 15.95 -23.16 14.21
C LEU A 335 14.77 -24.12 14.54
N TYR A 336 13.57 -23.55 14.81
CA TYR A 336 12.37 -24.34 15.09
C TYR A 336 11.50 -24.59 13.86
N THR A 337 11.68 -23.84 12.78
CA THR A 337 10.88 -23.93 11.56
C THR A 337 11.62 -24.55 10.37
N SER A 338 12.95 -24.58 10.40
CA SER A 338 13.74 -25.26 9.37
C SER A 338 13.53 -26.77 9.46
N PRO A 339 13.37 -27.46 8.30
CA PRO A 339 13.31 -28.91 8.29
C PRO A 339 14.56 -29.47 8.96
N SER A 340 14.36 -30.42 9.86
CA SER A 340 15.51 -31.12 10.48
C SER A 340 16.32 -31.83 9.40
N PRO A 341 17.63 -32.02 9.58
CA PRO A 341 18.41 -32.84 8.65
C PRO A 341 17.81 -34.24 8.42
N ARG A 342 16.96 -34.72 9.35
CA ARG A 342 16.19 -35.97 9.20
C ARG A 342 15.02 -35.83 8.23
N ASP A 343 14.38 -34.66 8.15
CA ASP A 343 13.25 -34.40 7.23
C ASP A 343 13.75 -34.34 5.77
N GLY A 344 14.97 -33.86 5.54
CA GLY A 344 15.61 -33.87 4.22
C GLY A 344 15.89 -35.30 3.67
N LEU A 345 15.93 -36.32 4.51
CA LEU A 345 16.06 -37.71 4.09
C LEU A 345 14.72 -38.31 3.62
N LEU A 346 13.60 -37.83 4.11
CA LEU A 346 12.26 -38.26 3.71
C LEU A 346 11.78 -37.60 2.41
N SER A 347 12.32 -36.45 2.05
CA SER A 347 11.98 -35.72 0.80
C SER A 347 12.70 -36.27 -0.44
N ARG A 348 13.63 -37.22 -0.28
CA ARG A 348 14.34 -37.95 -1.36
C ARG A 348 13.69 -39.28 -1.68
N MET A 349 12.37 -39.37 -1.72
CA MET A 349 11.77 -40.48 -2.45
C MET A 349 12.00 -40.24 -3.95
N PRO A 350 12.66 -41.16 -4.67
CA PRO A 350 12.74 -41.08 -6.11
C PRO A 350 11.31 -41.12 -6.63
N SER A 351 10.94 -40.16 -7.47
CA SER A 351 9.80 -40.30 -8.35
C SER A 351 10.03 -41.56 -9.17
N SER A 352 9.49 -42.67 -8.72
CA SER A 352 9.48 -43.89 -9.49
C SER A 352 8.59 -43.66 -10.70
N ALA A 353 9.22 -43.78 -11.84
CA ALA A 353 8.78 -44.09 -13.18
C ALA A 353 7.28 -44.13 -13.47
#